data_460b08331d9f45f2339dbe36d10c5c1a
#
_entry.id   460b08331d9f45f2339dbe36d10c5c1a
#
_cell.length_a   1.000
_cell.length_b   1.000
_cell.length_c   1.000
_cell.angle_alpha   90.00
_cell.angle_beta   90.00
_cell.angle_gamma   90.00
#
_symmetry.space_group_name_H-M   'P 1'
#
loop_
_entity.id
_entity.type
_entity.pdbx_description
1 polymer ?
#
loop_
_entity_poly.entity_id
_entity_poly.type
_entity_poly.pdbx_seq_one_letter_code
_entity_poly.pdbx_strand_id
1 'polypeptide(L)'
;MFSATRRAILVSSLSLAMPWARAMAALASEPQAKADPTKEKRELIRRANEQWQAEYNKAVAEAKAGRFDLASLAPPQALIPFKDWDYYYTLGISVWKPNAGQTFKPVAVPDGFVTDLASIPHHVWSLGIRPEGPYAYAAVIHDFLYWTQDRSQEESDQIFLIAMADSKVEESLRNGIYNAVRLAGGFAWRRNAELKRGGEKRLLREFPTDFTITWSEWKSRPNVFRD
;
A
#
# COMPACT_ATOMS: atom_id res chain seq x y z
N MET A 1 76.37 28.32 35.68
CA MET A 1 75.35 29.40 35.67
C MET A 1 75.22 29.85 34.24
N PHE A 2 74.32 29.27 33.46
CA PHE A 2 74.04 29.71 32.10
C PHE A 2 72.56 29.97 31.94
N SER A 3 72.23 31.27 31.71
CA SER A 3 70.88 31.73 31.39
C SER A 3 70.67 31.55 29.89
N ALA A 4 69.63 30.77 29.54
CA ALA A 4 69.23 30.62 28.14
C ALA A 4 67.99 31.42 27.87
N THR A 5 68.16 32.53 27.16
CA THR A 5 67.06 33.42 26.65
C THR A 5 66.36 32.71 25.47
N ARG A 6 65.08 32.31 25.63
CA ARG A 6 64.27 31.85 24.54
C ARG A 6 63.66 33.01 23.77
N ARG A 7 64.06 33.17 22.52
CA ARG A 7 63.40 34.07 21.57
C ARG A 7 62.11 33.45 21.09
N ALA A 8 60.98 34.07 21.34
CA ALA A 8 59.69 33.75 20.72
C ALA A 8 59.68 34.24 19.28
N ILE A 9 59.50 33.32 18.34
CA ILE A 9 59.24 33.62 16.92
C ILE A 9 57.74 33.74 16.78
N LEU A 10 57.21 34.96 16.56
CA LEU A 10 55.87 35.24 16.14
C LEU A 10 55.72 34.82 14.67
N VAL A 11 55.03 33.67 14.45
CA VAL A 11 54.60 33.29 13.12
C VAL A 11 53.24 33.94 12.88
N SER A 12 53.23 34.99 12.10
CA SER A 12 51.98 35.62 11.61
C SER A 12 51.39 34.72 10.53
N SER A 13 50.35 33.95 10.90
CA SER A 13 49.56 33.19 9.94
C SER A 13 48.59 34.13 9.21
N LEU A 14 48.99 34.63 8.01
CA LEU A 14 48.02 35.19 7.07
C LEU A 14 47.09 34.09 6.63
N SER A 15 45.90 34.06 7.20
CA SER A 15 44.76 33.27 6.67
C SER A 15 44.26 33.94 5.38
N LEU A 16 44.79 33.50 4.25
CA LEU A 16 44.20 33.74 2.93
C LEU A 16 42.87 32.97 2.90
N ALA A 17 41.79 33.62 3.28
CA ALA A 17 40.47 33.12 3.12
C ALA A 17 40.16 32.96 1.63
N MET A 18 40.21 31.75 1.14
CA MET A 18 39.96 31.39 -0.25
C MET A 18 38.50 31.77 -0.62
N PRO A 19 38.26 32.57 -1.69
CA PRO A 19 36.93 33.02 -2.07
C PRO A 19 35.93 31.89 -2.34
N TRP A 20 36.40 30.72 -2.74
CA TRP A 20 35.57 29.55 -2.99
C TRP A 20 35.01 28.93 -1.72
N ALA A 21 35.65 29.02 -0.58
CA ALA A 21 35.15 28.52 0.69
C ALA A 21 33.92 29.31 1.18
N ARG A 22 33.87 30.63 0.89
CA ARG A 22 32.66 31.44 1.12
C ARG A 22 31.53 31.14 0.14
N ALA A 23 31.83 30.82 -1.12
CA ALA A 23 30.85 30.43 -2.10
C ALA A 23 30.24 29.06 -1.76
N MET A 24 31.03 28.10 -1.27
CA MET A 24 30.53 26.81 -0.83
C MET A 24 29.71 26.91 0.47
N ALA A 25 30.07 27.80 1.40
CA ALA A 25 29.27 28.06 2.60
C ALA A 25 27.95 28.76 2.28
N ALA A 26 27.89 29.61 1.25
CA ALA A 26 26.67 30.26 0.79
C ALA A 26 25.72 29.26 0.07
N LEU A 27 26.28 28.30 -0.67
CA LEU A 27 25.49 27.21 -1.28
C LEU A 27 24.97 26.19 -0.24
N ALA A 28 25.64 26.05 0.91
CA ALA A 28 25.21 25.19 2.00
C ALA A 28 24.18 25.84 2.93
N SER A 29 23.94 27.16 2.79
CA SER A 29 23.06 27.94 3.68
C SER A 29 21.70 28.34 3.06
N GLU A 30 21.46 27.99 1.79
CA GLU A 30 20.07 28.04 1.32
C GLU A 30 19.29 26.92 2.00
N PRO A 31 18.23 27.21 2.75
CA PRO A 31 17.34 26.18 3.20
C PRO A 31 16.70 25.60 1.93
N GLN A 32 17.20 24.47 1.46
CA GLN A 32 16.43 23.63 0.55
C GLN A 32 15.09 23.45 1.23
N ALA A 33 14.06 24.10 0.71
CA ALA A 33 12.69 23.87 1.15
C ALA A 33 12.52 22.36 1.13
N LYS A 34 12.45 21.73 2.31
CA LYS A 34 12.25 20.29 2.44
C LYS A 34 11.03 19.98 1.61
N ALA A 35 11.22 19.29 0.49
CA ALA A 35 10.14 18.88 -0.36
C ALA A 35 9.12 18.20 0.56
N ASP A 36 7.86 18.64 0.53
CA ASP A 36 6.81 18.04 1.33
C ASP A 36 6.71 16.56 0.90
N PRO A 37 7.12 15.60 1.74
CA PRO A 37 7.14 14.19 1.36
C PRO A 37 5.76 13.69 0.95
N THR A 38 4.71 14.34 1.45
CA THR A 38 3.33 14.05 1.13
C THR A 38 2.99 14.49 -0.29
N LYS A 39 3.51 15.65 -0.72
CA LYS A 39 3.30 16.17 -2.08
C LYS A 39 4.02 15.31 -3.11
N GLU A 40 5.25 14.91 -2.84
CA GLU A 40 6.04 14.04 -3.71
C GLU A 40 5.39 12.66 -3.84
N LYS A 41 4.94 12.07 -2.74
CA LYS A 41 4.23 10.80 -2.73
C LYS A 41 2.92 10.88 -3.54
N ARG A 42 2.15 11.96 -3.39
CA ARG A 42 0.92 12.21 -4.17
C ARG A 42 1.21 12.25 -5.67
N GLU A 43 2.27 12.94 -6.05
CA GLU A 43 2.65 13.08 -7.45
C GLU A 43 3.09 11.74 -8.05
N LEU A 44 3.85 10.92 -7.31
CA LEU A 44 4.23 9.57 -7.72
C LEU A 44 3.00 8.67 -7.91
N ILE A 45 2.06 8.70 -6.96
CA ILE A 45 0.81 7.94 -7.06
C ILE A 45 -0.01 8.40 -8.26
N ARG A 46 -0.15 9.72 -8.46
CA ARG A 46 -0.89 10.27 -9.61
C ARG A 46 -0.29 9.80 -10.93
N ARG A 47 1.03 9.88 -11.10
CA ARG A 47 1.74 9.43 -12.30
C ARG A 47 1.59 7.93 -12.53
N ALA A 48 1.74 7.13 -11.48
CA ALA A 48 1.55 5.69 -11.56
C ALA A 48 0.12 5.33 -12.01
N ASN A 49 -0.88 6.03 -11.49
CA ASN A 49 -2.27 5.83 -11.88
C ASN A 49 -2.54 6.25 -13.34
N GLU A 50 -2.00 7.39 -13.76
CA GLU A 50 -2.16 7.85 -15.14
C GLU A 50 -1.53 6.88 -16.13
N GLN A 51 -0.33 6.41 -15.82
CA GLN A 51 0.37 5.41 -16.64
C GLN A 51 -0.42 4.10 -16.68
N TRP A 52 -0.84 3.60 -15.52
CA TRP A 52 -1.64 2.39 -15.43
C TRP A 52 -2.96 2.51 -16.19
N GLN A 53 -3.67 3.65 -16.05
CA GLN A 53 -4.92 3.89 -16.75
C GLN A 53 -4.74 3.89 -18.27
N ALA A 54 -3.62 4.45 -18.75
CA ALA A 54 -3.28 4.44 -20.16
C ALA A 54 -3.03 3.01 -20.69
N GLU A 55 -2.24 2.22 -19.93
CA GLU A 55 -1.96 0.82 -20.24
C GLU A 55 -3.22 -0.04 -20.18
N TYR A 56 -4.06 0.16 -19.17
CA TYR A 56 -5.34 -0.52 -19.03
C TYR A 56 -6.27 -0.21 -20.21
N ASN A 57 -6.44 1.07 -20.58
CA ASN A 57 -7.28 1.46 -21.72
C ASN A 57 -6.78 0.86 -23.04
N LYS A 58 -5.45 0.81 -23.23
CA LYS A 58 -4.83 0.16 -24.39
C LYS A 58 -5.17 -1.34 -24.41
N ALA A 59 -5.02 -2.03 -23.29
CA ALA A 59 -5.30 -3.45 -23.18
C ALA A 59 -6.80 -3.76 -23.33
N VAL A 60 -7.70 -2.89 -22.85
CA VAL A 60 -9.14 -2.99 -23.11
C VAL A 60 -9.43 -2.88 -24.61
N ALA A 61 -8.77 -1.96 -25.31
CA ALA A 61 -8.93 -1.82 -26.75
C ALA A 61 -8.42 -3.06 -27.51
N GLU A 62 -7.30 -3.62 -27.10
CA GLU A 62 -6.72 -4.84 -27.67
C GLU A 62 -7.57 -6.08 -27.38
N ALA A 63 -8.16 -6.18 -26.18
CA ALA A 63 -9.08 -7.25 -25.81
C ALA A 63 -10.39 -7.18 -26.60
N LYS A 64 -10.96 -5.99 -26.77
CA LYS A 64 -12.13 -5.80 -27.65
C LYS A 64 -11.86 -6.18 -29.11
N ALA A 65 -10.61 -6.09 -29.53
CA ALA A 65 -10.14 -6.53 -30.84
C ALA A 65 -9.76 -8.03 -30.88
N GLY A 66 -9.99 -8.77 -29.81
CA GLY A 66 -9.67 -10.21 -29.70
C GLY A 66 -8.17 -10.53 -29.69
N ARG A 67 -7.29 -9.54 -29.48
CA ARG A 67 -5.82 -9.72 -29.48
C ARG A 67 -5.23 -9.94 -28.11
N PHE A 68 -6.01 -9.73 -27.05
CA PHE A 68 -5.48 -9.76 -25.67
C PHE A 68 -6.53 -10.22 -24.66
N ASP A 69 -6.13 -11.06 -23.72
CA ASP A 69 -6.96 -11.43 -22.57
C ASP A 69 -6.76 -10.41 -21.43
N LEU A 70 -7.76 -9.56 -21.19
CA LEU A 70 -7.78 -8.59 -20.10
C LEU A 70 -7.48 -9.20 -18.74
N ALA A 71 -7.78 -10.48 -18.59
CA ALA A 71 -7.54 -11.18 -17.33
C ALA A 71 -6.06 -11.53 -17.10
N SER A 72 -5.20 -11.42 -18.12
CA SER A 72 -3.75 -11.56 -17.98
C SER A 72 -3.09 -10.29 -17.44
N LEU A 73 -3.80 -9.15 -17.45
CA LEU A 73 -3.38 -7.94 -16.75
C LEU A 73 -3.74 -8.06 -15.28
N ALA A 74 -2.78 -8.44 -14.47
CA ALA A 74 -2.82 -8.09 -13.05
C ALA A 74 -2.26 -6.65 -12.93
N PRO A 75 -3.10 -5.62 -12.82
CA PRO A 75 -2.57 -4.29 -12.57
C PRO A 75 -1.88 -4.29 -11.22
N PRO A 76 -0.77 -3.56 -11.06
CA PRO A 76 -0.27 -3.26 -9.74
C PRO A 76 -1.37 -2.51 -9.00
N GLN A 77 -2.07 -3.19 -8.11
CA GLN A 77 -3.07 -2.56 -7.27
C GLN A 77 -2.36 -1.60 -6.34
N ALA A 78 -2.62 -0.33 -6.47
CA ALA A 78 -2.15 0.64 -5.50
C ALA A 78 -3.08 0.59 -4.28
N LEU A 79 -2.50 0.46 -3.09
CA LEU A 79 -3.18 0.57 -1.81
C LEU A 79 -2.84 1.92 -1.20
N ILE A 80 -3.84 2.75 -1.02
CA ILE A 80 -3.67 4.07 -0.44
C ILE A 80 -4.14 4.04 1.00
N PRO A 81 -3.27 4.32 1.99
CA PRO A 81 -3.67 4.35 3.39
C PRO A 81 -4.52 5.57 3.71
N PHE A 82 -5.48 5.41 4.62
CA PHE A 82 -6.02 6.50 5.40
C PHE A 82 -4.98 6.95 6.44
N LYS A 83 -5.18 8.11 7.07
CA LYS A 83 -4.23 8.72 8.01
C LYS A 83 -3.72 7.77 9.09
N ASP A 84 -4.59 6.94 9.64
CA ASP A 84 -4.29 6.09 10.79
C ASP A 84 -3.64 4.76 10.40
N TRP A 85 -3.49 4.48 9.09
CA TRP A 85 -2.92 3.23 8.55
C TRP A 85 -3.66 1.95 8.96
N ASP A 86 -4.86 2.09 9.51
CA ASP A 86 -5.71 0.95 9.87
C ASP A 86 -6.55 0.46 8.69
N TYR A 87 -6.83 1.36 7.75
CA TYR A 87 -7.58 1.09 6.54
C TYR A 87 -6.86 1.65 5.32
N TYR A 88 -7.09 0.97 4.21
CA TYR A 88 -6.58 1.32 2.89
C TYR A 88 -7.73 1.29 1.90
N TYR A 89 -7.62 2.01 0.81
CA TYR A 89 -8.50 1.83 -0.32
C TYR A 89 -7.71 1.44 -1.57
N THR A 90 -8.35 0.64 -2.41
CA THR A 90 -7.75 0.17 -3.66
C THR A 90 -7.87 1.23 -4.75
N LEU A 91 -6.80 1.43 -5.52
CA LEU A 91 -6.86 2.09 -6.80
C LEU A 91 -6.63 1.07 -7.90
N GLY A 92 -7.59 0.98 -8.82
CA GLY A 92 -7.61 -0.02 -9.87
C GLY A 92 -8.36 -1.30 -9.46
N ILE A 93 -8.61 -2.15 -10.45
CA ILE A 93 -9.32 -3.41 -10.31
C ILE A 93 -8.29 -4.53 -10.14
N SER A 94 -8.47 -5.39 -9.14
CA SER A 94 -7.70 -6.63 -9.01
C SER A 94 -8.53 -7.82 -9.40
N VAL A 95 -7.98 -8.69 -10.23
CA VAL A 95 -8.64 -9.92 -10.63
C VAL A 95 -7.76 -11.12 -10.26
N TRP A 96 -8.24 -11.95 -9.36
CA TRP A 96 -7.67 -13.27 -9.13
C TRP A 96 -8.43 -14.32 -9.95
N LYS A 97 -7.71 -15.24 -10.59
CA LYS A 97 -8.28 -16.37 -11.32
C LYS A 97 -7.75 -17.69 -10.75
N PRO A 98 -8.59 -18.72 -10.69
CA PRO A 98 -8.14 -20.04 -10.30
C PRO A 98 -7.14 -20.60 -11.32
N ASN A 99 -6.19 -21.39 -10.82
CA ASN A 99 -5.26 -22.13 -11.67
C ASN A 99 -5.95 -23.30 -12.37
N ALA A 100 -5.30 -23.83 -13.41
CA ALA A 100 -5.81 -24.98 -14.15
C ALA A 100 -6.12 -26.16 -13.20
N GLY A 101 -7.31 -26.74 -13.34
CA GLY A 101 -7.80 -27.83 -12.49
C GLY A 101 -8.48 -27.41 -11.19
N GLN A 102 -8.53 -26.13 -10.87
CA GLN A 102 -9.29 -25.60 -9.74
C GLN A 102 -10.70 -25.20 -10.17
N THR A 103 -11.69 -25.40 -9.29
CA THR A 103 -13.12 -25.17 -9.59
C THR A 103 -13.67 -23.86 -9.03
N PHE A 104 -12.81 -23.03 -8.41
CA PHE A 104 -13.22 -21.74 -7.85
C PHE A 104 -13.65 -20.75 -8.95
N LYS A 105 -14.60 -19.89 -8.62
CA LYS A 105 -14.93 -18.77 -9.50
C LYS A 105 -13.86 -17.67 -9.36
N PRO A 106 -13.56 -16.92 -10.43
CA PRO A 106 -12.70 -15.74 -10.33
C PRO A 106 -13.21 -14.73 -9.31
N VAL A 107 -12.31 -13.95 -8.74
CA VAL A 107 -12.61 -12.84 -7.82
C VAL A 107 -12.17 -11.54 -8.48
N ALA A 108 -13.07 -10.59 -8.63
CA ALA A 108 -12.77 -9.25 -9.12
C ALA A 108 -13.02 -8.24 -8.00
N VAL A 109 -11.94 -7.71 -7.43
CA VAL A 109 -12.02 -6.62 -6.44
C VAL A 109 -12.13 -5.30 -7.20
N PRO A 110 -13.22 -4.56 -7.01
CA PRO A 110 -13.40 -3.29 -7.71
C PRO A 110 -12.47 -2.20 -7.18
N ASP A 111 -12.25 -1.20 -8.00
CA ASP A 111 -11.64 0.05 -7.60
C ASP A 111 -12.41 0.71 -6.46
N GLY A 112 -11.70 1.29 -5.49
CA GLY A 112 -12.29 1.95 -4.32
C GLY A 112 -12.75 0.99 -3.22
N PHE A 113 -12.38 -0.28 -3.25
CA PHE A 113 -12.67 -1.16 -2.13
C PHE A 113 -11.81 -0.77 -0.92
N VAL A 114 -12.46 -0.63 0.24
CA VAL A 114 -11.79 -0.31 1.51
C VAL A 114 -11.50 -1.59 2.28
N THR A 115 -10.22 -1.81 2.58
CA THR A 115 -9.67 -3.01 3.20
C THR A 115 -8.85 -2.65 4.44
N ASP A 116 -8.82 -3.54 5.42
CA ASP A 116 -7.89 -3.53 6.55
C ASP A 116 -6.75 -4.57 6.39
N LEU A 117 -6.60 -5.11 5.18
CA LEU A 117 -5.59 -6.09 4.80
C LEU A 117 -5.65 -7.37 5.62
N ALA A 118 -6.84 -7.98 5.64
CA ALA A 118 -7.16 -9.26 6.27
C ALA A 118 -7.14 -9.22 7.80
N SER A 119 -7.29 -8.02 8.41
CA SER A 119 -7.26 -7.87 9.88
C SER A 119 -6.17 -8.72 10.52
N ILE A 120 -4.99 -8.79 9.87
CA ILE A 120 -3.86 -9.56 10.38
C ILE A 120 -3.56 -9.00 11.76
N PRO A 121 -3.78 -9.78 12.83
CA PRO A 121 -3.68 -9.23 14.17
C PRO A 121 -2.30 -8.59 14.40
N HIS A 122 -2.26 -7.39 14.99
CA HIS A 122 -1.02 -6.63 15.20
C HIS A 122 0.10 -7.43 15.87
N HIS A 123 -0.23 -8.45 16.68
CA HIS A 123 0.78 -9.33 17.27
C HIS A 123 1.50 -10.22 16.24
N VAL A 124 0.93 -10.42 15.06
CA VAL A 124 1.59 -11.17 13.97
C VAL A 124 2.55 -10.26 13.19
N TRP A 125 2.40 -8.94 13.29
CA TRP A 125 3.33 -7.96 12.70
C TRP A 125 4.74 -8.07 13.30
N SER A 126 4.85 -8.47 14.56
CA SER A 126 6.14 -8.73 15.22
C SER A 126 6.91 -9.89 14.59
N LEU A 127 6.24 -10.74 13.82
CA LEU A 127 6.84 -11.83 13.06
C LEU A 127 7.27 -11.41 11.64
N GLY A 128 7.28 -10.09 11.34
CA GLY A 128 7.62 -9.56 10.02
C GLY A 128 6.49 -9.61 8.99
N ILE A 129 5.30 -9.98 9.41
CA ILE A 129 4.10 -10.01 8.55
C ILE A 129 3.49 -8.61 8.56
N ARG A 130 4.01 -7.72 7.71
CA ARG A 130 3.48 -6.37 7.54
C ARG A 130 2.40 -6.34 6.47
N PRO A 131 1.39 -5.45 6.59
CA PRO A 131 0.33 -5.32 5.59
C PRO A 131 0.84 -5.11 4.16
N GLU A 132 1.99 -4.47 3.99
CA GLU A 132 2.62 -4.15 2.71
C GLU A 132 3.52 -5.27 2.15
N GLY A 133 3.42 -6.48 2.70
CA GLY A 133 4.21 -7.64 2.26
C GLY A 133 3.75 -8.23 0.92
N PRO A 134 4.48 -9.25 0.41
CA PRO A 134 4.16 -9.89 -0.87
C PRO A 134 2.78 -10.53 -0.93
N TYR A 135 2.14 -10.72 0.22
CA TYR A 135 0.78 -11.25 0.35
C TYR A 135 -0.31 -10.16 0.31
N ALA A 136 0.03 -8.87 0.22
CA ALA A 136 -0.95 -7.77 0.26
C ALA A 136 -2.05 -7.93 -0.80
N TYR A 137 -1.68 -8.35 -2.02
CA TYR A 137 -2.64 -8.67 -3.08
C TYR A 137 -3.63 -9.77 -2.65
N ALA A 138 -3.13 -10.86 -2.10
CA ALA A 138 -3.96 -11.96 -1.62
C ALA A 138 -4.84 -11.53 -0.43
N ALA A 139 -4.33 -10.67 0.45
CA ALA A 139 -5.08 -10.12 1.58
C ALA A 139 -6.27 -9.26 1.12
N VAL A 140 -6.08 -8.42 0.11
CA VAL A 140 -7.18 -7.63 -0.47
C VAL A 140 -8.28 -8.52 -1.06
N ILE A 141 -7.90 -9.58 -1.78
CA ILE A 141 -8.87 -10.56 -2.32
C ILE A 141 -9.64 -11.23 -1.19
N HIS A 142 -8.94 -11.66 -0.14
CA HIS A 142 -9.55 -12.29 1.03
C HIS A 142 -10.52 -11.37 1.76
N ASP A 143 -10.11 -10.12 2.02
CA ASP A 143 -10.96 -9.12 2.66
C ASP A 143 -12.21 -8.81 1.83
N PHE A 144 -12.06 -8.75 0.51
CA PHE A 144 -13.21 -8.56 -0.38
C PHE A 144 -14.20 -9.71 -0.27
N LEU A 145 -13.73 -10.95 -0.24
CA LEU A 145 -14.59 -12.13 -0.04
C LEU A 145 -15.23 -12.15 1.34
N TYR A 146 -14.49 -11.75 2.37
CA TYR A 146 -15.01 -11.62 3.74
C TYR A 146 -16.00 -10.47 3.88
N TRP A 147 -15.90 -9.45 3.06
CA TRP A 147 -16.86 -8.36 3.02
C TRP A 147 -18.10 -8.75 2.21
N THR A 148 -17.96 -9.27 1.02
CA THR A 148 -19.11 -9.61 0.14
C THR A 148 -19.90 -10.78 0.67
N GLN A 149 -19.22 -11.80 1.18
CA GLN A 149 -19.83 -13.05 1.68
C GLN A 149 -20.71 -13.74 0.62
N ASP A 150 -20.29 -13.65 -0.63
CA ASP A 150 -20.92 -14.34 -1.77
C ASP A 150 -20.51 -15.80 -1.88
N ARG A 151 -19.58 -16.26 -1.02
CA ARG A 151 -19.07 -17.62 -0.88
C ARG A 151 -19.02 -17.99 0.60
N SER A 152 -18.67 -19.26 0.87
CA SER A 152 -18.42 -19.68 2.25
C SER A 152 -17.12 -19.08 2.79
N GLN A 153 -17.01 -18.93 4.11
CA GLN A 153 -15.77 -18.54 4.77
C GLN A 153 -14.63 -19.48 4.40
N GLU A 154 -14.88 -20.80 4.39
CA GLU A 154 -13.89 -21.81 4.06
C GLU A 154 -13.35 -21.66 2.64
N GLU A 155 -14.23 -21.43 1.65
CA GLU A 155 -13.82 -21.17 0.27
C GLU A 155 -12.98 -19.90 0.16
N SER A 156 -13.36 -18.84 0.90
CA SER A 156 -12.61 -17.58 0.95
C SER A 156 -11.19 -17.78 1.50
N ASP A 157 -11.05 -18.58 2.56
CA ASP A 157 -9.75 -18.89 3.16
C ASP A 157 -8.89 -19.76 2.23
N GLN A 158 -9.48 -20.71 1.50
CA GLN A 158 -8.76 -21.53 0.51
C GLN A 158 -8.27 -20.68 -0.66
N ILE A 159 -9.10 -19.75 -1.16
CA ILE A 159 -8.69 -18.80 -2.20
C ILE A 159 -7.53 -17.95 -1.70
N PHE A 160 -7.56 -17.49 -0.45
CA PHE A 160 -6.46 -16.74 0.14
C PHE A 160 -5.14 -17.51 0.14
N LEU A 161 -5.16 -18.78 0.56
CA LEU A 161 -3.99 -19.64 0.54
C LEU A 161 -3.40 -19.77 -0.88
N ILE A 162 -4.26 -19.96 -1.88
CA ILE A 162 -3.84 -20.10 -3.28
C ILE A 162 -3.30 -18.76 -3.81
N ALA A 163 -4.00 -17.65 -3.56
CA ALA A 163 -3.58 -16.34 -4.00
C ALA A 163 -2.23 -15.92 -3.39
N MET A 164 -1.94 -16.32 -2.16
CA MET A 164 -0.62 -16.15 -1.55
C MET A 164 0.45 -16.98 -2.29
N ALA A 165 0.12 -18.21 -2.69
CA ALA A 165 1.04 -19.05 -3.48
C ALA A 165 1.31 -18.45 -4.86
N ASP A 166 0.28 -17.93 -5.52
CA ASP A 166 0.39 -17.24 -6.81
C ASP A 166 1.28 -15.99 -6.70
N SER A 167 1.19 -15.29 -5.56
CA SER A 167 2.04 -14.14 -5.21
C SER A 167 3.46 -14.51 -4.76
N LYS A 168 3.84 -15.79 -4.86
CA LYS A 168 5.16 -16.30 -4.47
C LYS A 168 5.51 -16.09 -2.99
N VAL A 169 4.51 -16.02 -2.13
CA VAL A 169 4.72 -16.00 -0.67
C VAL A 169 5.37 -17.32 -0.25
N GLU A 170 6.44 -17.24 0.52
CA GLU A 170 7.17 -18.40 1.02
C GLU A 170 6.23 -19.35 1.78
N GLU A 171 6.43 -20.67 1.61
CA GLU A 171 5.48 -21.70 2.04
C GLU A 171 5.25 -21.71 3.56
N SER A 172 6.30 -21.59 4.36
CA SER A 172 6.18 -21.59 5.82
C SER A 172 5.41 -20.37 6.33
N LEU A 173 5.70 -19.18 5.74
CA LEU A 173 5.00 -17.94 6.02
C LEU A 173 3.53 -18.04 5.60
N ARG A 174 3.26 -18.54 4.39
CA ARG A 174 1.91 -18.73 3.85
C ARG A 174 1.06 -19.64 4.73
N ASN A 175 1.63 -20.78 5.15
CA ASN A 175 0.94 -21.71 6.02
C ASN A 175 0.70 -21.13 7.42
N GLY A 176 1.64 -20.36 7.96
CA GLY A 176 1.49 -19.64 9.21
C GLY A 176 0.34 -18.62 9.17
N ILE A 177 0.29 -17.79 8.11
CA ILE A 177 -0.78 -16.82 7.89
C ILE A 177 -2.14 -17.52 7.75
N TYR A 178 -2.20 -18.56 6.92
CA TYR A 178 -3.43 -19.33 6.68
C TYR A 178 -3.98 -19.93 7.97
N ASN A 179 -3.13 -20.58 8.78
CA ASN A 179 -3.55 -21.14 10.06
C ASN A 179 -4.07 -20.06 11.03
N ALA A 180 -3.42 -18.90 11.09
CA ALA A 180 -3.87 -17.80 11.91
C ALA A 180 -5.26 -17.27 11.46
N VAL A 181 -5.48 -17.14 10.16
CA VAL A 181 -6.77 -16.76 9.59
C VAL A 181 -7.84 -17.80 9.87
N ARG A 182 -7.56 -19.09 9.71
CA ARG A 182 -8.50 -20.17 10.03
C ARG A 182 -8.95 -20.15 11.49
N LEU A 183 -8.04 -19.83 12.43
CA LEU A 183 -8.35 -19.75 13.86
C LEU A 183 -9.19 -18.52 14.24
N ALA A 184 -8.87 -17.36 13.66
CA ALA A 184 -9.47 -16.08 14.04
C ALA A 184 -10.57 -15.59 13.06
N GLY A 185 -10.61 -16.11 11.84
CA GLY A 185 -11.44 -15.61 10.74
C GLY A 185 -12.95 -15.65 11.00
N GLY A 186 -13.42 -16.61 11.78
CA GLY A 186 -14.84 -16.68 12.14
C GLY A 186 -15.36 -15.45 12.89
N PHE A 187 -14.49 -14.80 13.68
CA PHE A 187 -14.83 -13.54 14.33
C PHE A 187 -14.93 -12.40 13.29
N ALA A 188 -13.93 -12.26 12.43
CA ALA A 188 -13.92 -11.23 11.38
C ALA A 188 -15.08 -11.39 10.39
N TRP A 189 -15.41 -12.65 10.03
CA TRP A 189 -16.54 -12.97 9.17
C TRP A 189 -17.88 -12.46 9.75
N ARG A 190 -18.15 -12.81 11.01
CA ARG A 190 -19.37 -12.34 11.71
C ARG A 190 -19.36 -10.82 11.87
N ARG A 191 -18.21 -10.23 12.21
CA ARG A 191 -18.07 -8.79 12.37
C ARG A 191 -18.41 -8.04 11.08
N ASN A 192 -17.93 -8.51 9.93
CA ASN A 192 -18.27 -7.91 8.62
C ASN A 192 -19.77 -7.99 8.32
N ALA A 193 -20.42 -9.12 8.65
CA ALA A 193 -21.87 -9.24 8.51
C ALA A 193 -22.64 -8.24 9.41
N GLU A 194 -22.17 -8.01 10.63
CA GLU A 194 -22.75 -7.03 11.55
C GLU A 194 -22.57 -5.60 11.04
N LEU A 195 -21.39 -5.24 10.57
CA LEU A 195 -21.09 -3.93 10.00
C LEU A 195 -21.97 -3.64 8.79
N LYS A 196 -22.11 -4.59 7.87
CA LYS A 196 -23.03 -4.45 6.71
C LYS A 196 -24.48 -4.26 7.14
N ARG A 197 -24.95 -5.04 8.09
CA ARG A 197 -26.31 -4.86 8.64
C ARG A 197 -26.50 -3.51 9.32
N GLY A 198 -25.43 -2.97 9.91
CA GLY A 198 -25.38 -1.63 10.49
C GLY A 198 -25.28 -0.50 9.46
N GLY A 199 -25.24 -0.82 8.14
CA GLY A 199 -25.19 0.16 7.06
C GLY A 199 -23.77 0.59 6.67
N GLU A 200 -22.71 -0.06 7.18
CA GLU A 200 -21.34 0.24 6.72
C GLU A 200 -21.18 -0.16 5.25
N LYS A 201 -20.57 0.73 4.48
CA LYS A 201 -20.23 0.53 3.07
C LYS A 201 -18.71 0.58 2.91
N ARG A 202 -18.16 -0.22 2.00
CA ARG A 202 -16.71 -0.29 1.72
C ARG A 202 -16.34 -0.12 0.25
N LEU A 203 -17.27 0.38 -0.58
CA LEU A 203 -16.99 0.69 -1.98
C LEU A 203 -17.08 2.19 -2.18
N LEU A 204 -15.95 2.82 -2.37
CA LEU A 204 -15.87 4.26 -2.59
C LEU A 204 -16.36 4.62 -3.99
N ARG A 205 -17.20 5.65 -4.06
CA ARG A 205 -17.53 6.38 -5.28
C ARG A 205 -16.58 7.56 -5.46
N GLU A 206 -16.26 8.24 -4.36
CA GLU A 206 -15.35 9.37 -4.32
C GLU A 206 -14.12 9.03 -3.49
N PHE A 207 -12.96 9.47 -3.95
CA PHE A 207 -11.67 9.19 -3.33
C PHE A 207 -11.20 10.39 -2.50
N PRO A 208 -10.57 10.15 -1.33
CA PRO A 208 -9.97 11.23 -0.56
C PRO A 208 -8.91 11.99 -1.38
N THR A 209 -9.05 13.29 -1.46
CA THR A 209 -8.02 14.19 -1.99
C THR A 209 -7.07 14.67 -0.90
N ASP A 210 -7.48 14.55 0.36
CA ASP A 210 -6.69 14.81 1.56
C ASP A 210 -6.26 13.49 2.21
N PHE A 211 -4.96 13.19 2.13
CA PHE A 211 -4.38 11.96 2.69
C PHE A 211 -4.17 12.05 4.22
N THR A 212 -4.54 13.16 4.83
CA THR A 212 -4.54 13.30 6.29
C THR A 212 -5.90 12.99 6.92
N ILE A 213 -6.86 12.53 6.11
CA ILE A 213 -8.19 12.14 6.61
C ILE A 213 -8.18 10.70 7.12
N THR A 214 -8.86 10.44 8.22
CA THR A 214 -9.08 9.11 8.77
C THR A 214 -10.20 8.38 8.03
N TRP A 215 -10.20 7.04 8.09
CA TRP A 215 -11.35 6.26 7.59
C TRP A 215 -12.66 6.66 8.28
N SER A 216 -12.64 6.86 9.59
CA SER A 216 -13.81 7.27 10.37
C SER A 216 -14.42 8.58 9.91
N GLU A 217 -13.57 9.58 9.61
CA GLU A 217 -13.99 10.89 9.08
C GLU A 217 -14.51 10.77 7.66
N TRP A 218 -13.81 10.00 6.79
CA TRP A 218 -14.21 9.85 5.40
C TRP A 218 -15.56 9.17 5.26
N LYS A 219 -15.76 8.06 5.97
CA LYS A 219 -16.99 7.29 5.89
C LYS A 219 -18.24 8.02 6.44
N SER A 220 -18.04 9.07 7.24
CA SER A 220 -19.13 9.90 7.74
C SER A 220 -19.65 10.94 6.74
N ARG A 221 -18.92 11.16 5.65
CA ARG A 221 -19.29 12.13 4.60
C ARG A 221 -20.44 11.60 3.75
N PRO A 222 -21.36 12.48 3.32
CA PRO A 222 -22.43 12.08 2.44
C PRO A 222 -21.88 11.69 1.05
N ASN A 223 -22.54 10.76 0.40
CA ASN A 223 -22.33 10.43 -1.02
C ASN A 223 -20.94 9.92 -1.40
N VAL A 224 -20.10 9.49 -0.47
CA VAL A 224 -18.74 8.98 -0.77
C VAL A 224 -18.71 7.52 -1.19
N PHE A 225 -19.82 6.80 -1.08
CA PHE A 225 -19.92 5.38 -1.43
C PHE A 225 -20.74 5.15 -2.70
N ARG A 226 -20.42 4.03 -3.36
CA ARG A 226 -21.29 3.43 -4.37
C ARG A 226 -22.49 2.77 -3.67
N ASP A 227 -23.63 2.77 -4.33
CA ASP A 227 -24.83 2.08 -3.87
C ASP A 227 -24.71 0.57 -4.03
#